data_487dacec15e59b5117ce65a836931fa1
#
_entry.id   487dacec15e59b5117ce65a836931fa1
#
_cell.length_a   1.000
_cell.length_b   1.000
_cell.length_c   1.000
_cell.angle_alpha   90.00
_cell.angle_beta   90.00
_cell.angle_gamma   90.00
#
_symmetry.space_group_name_H-M   'P 1'
#
loop_
_entity.id
_entity.type
_entity.pdbx_description
1 polymer ?
#
loop_
_entity_poly.entity_id
_entity_poly.type
_entity_poly.pdbx_seq_one_letter_code
_entity_poly.pdbx_strand_id
1 'polypeptide(L)' 'MDDKVWRLTVFLSDGREMTVALYKDEGEALTDALLLAEDERVFGYRIEPVK' A
#
# COMPACT_ATOMS: atom_id res chain seq x y z
N MET A 1 18.43 -8.08 13.78
CA MET A 1 17.95 -6.81 13.36
C MET A 1 16.99 -6.96 12.23
N ASP A 2 15.83 -6.47 12.37
CA ASP A 2 14.79 -6.64 11.39
C ASP A 2 14.67 -5.45 10.49
N ASP A 3 15.15 -5.60 9.30
CA ASP A 3 15.00 -4.52 8.32
C ASP A 3 13.81 -4.82 7.45
N LYS A 4 12.66 -4.95 8.09
CA LYS A 4 11.47 -5.20 7.31
C LYS A 4 11.10 -3.99 6.49
N VAL A 5 10.69 -4.27 5.27
CA VAL A 5 10.20 -3.26 4.37
C VAL A 5 8.78 -3.67 4.01
N TRP A 6 7.89 -2.70 3.97
CA TRP A 6 6.49 -2.96 3.69
C TRP A 6 6.13 -2.40 2.34
N ARG A 7 5.47 -3.22 1.53
CA ARG A 7 5.06 -2.79 0.20
C ARG A 7 3.58 -2.48 0.21
N LEU A 8 3.25 -1.30 -0.30
CA LEU A 8 1.86 -0.90 -0.43
C LEU A 8 1.42 -1.06 -1.88
N THR A 9 0.41 -1.86 -2.09
CA THR A 9 -0.18 -2.08 -3.41
C THR A 9 -1.63 -1.62 -3.35
N VAL A 10 -2.07 -0.87 -4.34
CA VAL A 10 -3.46 -0.48 -4.44
C VAL A 10 -4.11 -1.19 -5.62
N PHE A 11 -5.39 -1.48 -5.44
CA PHE A 11 -6.18 -2.13 -6.47
C PHE A 11 -7.14 -1.11 -7.03
N LEU A 12 -7.10 -0.93 -8.33
CA LEU A 12 -7.92 0.07 -8.99
C LEU A 12 -9.22 -0.55 -9.46
N SER A 13 -10.23 0.29 -9.62
CA SER A 13 -11.55 -0.18 -9.98
C SER A 13 -11.60 -0.77 -11.39
N ASP A 14 -10.59 -0.49 -12.21
CA ASP A 14 -10.52 -1.05 -13.55
C ASP A 14 -9.82 -2.41 -13.57
N GLY A 15 -9.49 -2.95 -12.40
CA GLY A 15 -8.87 -4.26 -12.31
C GLY A 15 -7.35 -4.23 -12.25
N ARG A 16 -6.74 -3.08 -12.27
CA ARG A 16 -5.29 -2.97 -12.22
C ARG A 16 -4.78 -2.95 -10.80
N GLU A 17 -3.54 -3.36 -10.64
CA GLU A 17 -2.82 -3.24 -9.39
C GLU A 17 -1.64 -2.33 -9.59
N MET A 18 -1.33 -1.55 -8.59
CA MET A 18 -0.22 -0.64 -8.69
C MET A 18 0.54 -0.61 -7.37
N THR A 19 1.85 -0.85 -7.43
CA THR A 19 2.70 -0.71 -6.27
C THR A 19 3.01 0.76 -6.09
N VAL A 20 2.65 1.29 -4.94
CA VAL A 20 2.80 2.72 -4.70
C VAL A 20 4.19 3.04 -4.20
N ALA A 21 4.64 2.35 -3.16
CA ALA A 21 5.92 2.66 -2.54
C ALA A 21 6.29 1.59 -1.55
N LEU A 22 7.52 1.67 -1.08
CA LEU A 22 8.01 0.82 -0.02
C LEU A 22 8.20 1.67 1.22
N TYR A 23 7.92 1.09 2.37
CA TYR A 23 7.96 1.80 3.64
C TYR A 23 8.74 0.98 4.66
N LYS A 24 9.39 1.65 5.57
CA LYS A 24 10.10 0.96 6.63
C LYS A 24 9.18 0.67 7.81
N ASP A 25 8.05 1.33 7.87
CA ASP A 25 7.13 1.18 8.98
C ASP A 25 5.75 0.86 8.44
N GLU A 26 5.14 -0.18 8.99
CA GLU A 26 3.81 -0.59 8.55
C GLU A 26 2.79 0.52 8.75
N GLY A 27 2.92 1.27 9.84
CA GLY A 27 1.98 2.35 10.11
C GLY A 27 2.02 3.44 9.07
N GLU A 28 3.22 3.73 8.55
CA GLU A 28 3.33 4.72 7.48
C GLU A 28 2.65 4.23 6.21
N ALA A 29 2.83 2.95 5.91
CA ALA A 29 2.18 2.38 4.75
C ALA A 29 0.67 2.45 4.89
N LEU A 30 0.17 2.16 6.08
CA LEU A 30 -1.26 2.19 6.30
C LEU A 30 -1.81 3.61 6.17
N THR A 31 -1.10 4.59 6.69
CA THR A 31 -1.53 5.98 6.60
C THR A 31 -1.69 6.40 5.15
N ASP A 32 -0.69 6.08 4.33
CA ASP A 32 -0.75 6.42 2.92
C ASP A 32 -1.85 5.63 2.21
N ALA A 33 -2.04 4.38 2.60
CA ALA A 33 -3.09 3.56 1.99
C ALA A 33 -4.46 4.17 2.25
N LEU A 34 -4.69 4.64 3.46
CA LEU A 34 -6.00 5.23 3.79
C LEU A 34 -6.24 6.52 3.02
N LEU A 35 -5.18 7.31 2.82
CA LEU A 35 -5.31 8.51 2.03
C LEU A 35 -5.63 8.20 0.57
N LEU A 36 -4.95 7.20 0.02
CA LEU A 36 -5.20 6.81 -1.35
C LEU A 36 -6.58 6.20 -1.52
N ALA A 37 -7.07 5.53 -0.49
CA ALA A 37 -8.37 4.88 -0.56
C ALA A 37 -9.52 5.88 -0.61
N GLU A 38 -9.24 7.16 -0.38
CA GLU A 38 -10.27 8.19 -0.53
C GLU A 38 -10.55 8.49 -1.99
N ASP A 39 -9.67 8.06 -2.88
CA ASP A 39 -9.89 8.25 -4.31
C ASP A 39 -10.89 7.20 -4.79
N GLU A 40 -11.88 7.64 -5.54
CA GLU A 40 -12.92 6.74 -6.03
C GLU A 40 -12.38 5.63 -6.91
N ARG A 41 -11.23 5.86 -7.53
CA ARG A 41 -10.66 4.87 -8.41
C ARG A 41 -9.93 3.76 -7.66
N VAL A 42 -9.69 3.94 -6.38
CA VAL A 42 -9.01 2.93 -5.57
C VAL A 42 -10.06 2.02 -4.95
N PHE A 43 -10.01 0.76 -5.34
CA PHE A 43 -10.95 -0.24 -4.89
C PHE A 43 -10.52 -0.85 -3.55
N GLY A 44 -9.22 -0.95 -3.33
CA GLY A 44 -8.69 -1.51 -2.10
C GLY A 44 -7.19 -1.41 -2.08
N TYR A 45 -6.57 -1.98 -1.04
CA TYR A 45 -5.12 -1.93 -0.91
C TYR A 45 -4.63 -3.17 -0.18
N ARG A 46 -3.33 -3.41 -0.29
CA ARG A 46 -2.68 -4.49 0.43
C ARG A 46 -1.34 -4.02 0.93
N ILE A 47 -1.02 -4.31 2.17
CA ILE A 47 0.27 -3.99 2.77
C ILE A 47 0.90 -5.31 3.17
N GLU A 48 2.08 -5.59 2.65
CA GLU A 48 2.73 -6.86 2.92
C GLU A 48 4.22 -6.66 3.14
N PRO A 49 4.82 -7.48 3.98
CA PRO A 49 6.25 -7.38 4.22
C PRO A 49 7.03 -7.90 3.02
N VAL A 50 8.12 -7.23 2.72
CA VAL A 50 8.97 -7.59 1.60
C VAL A 50 10.37 -7.84 2.12
N LYS A 51 10.48 -8.37 3.25
CA LYS A 51 11.73 -8.79 3.73
C LYS A 51 12.81 -7.71 3.81
#